data_08cda9062bd34732b211136869d837ef
#
_entry.id   08cda9062bd34732b211136869d837ef
#
_cell.length_a   1.000
_cell.length_b   1.000
_cell.length_c   1.000
_cell.angle_alpha   90.00
_cell.angle_beta   90.00
_cell.angle_gamma   90.00
#
_symmetry.space_group_name_H-M   'P 1'
#
loop_
_entity.id
_entity.type
_entity.pdbx_description
1 polymer ?
#
loop_
_entity_poly.entity_id
_entity_poly.type
_entity_poly.pdbx_seq_one_letter_code
_entity_poly.pdbx_strand_id
1 'polypeptide(L)'
;MALTFAGCGGSSVADVAEKAVDAAKDAIGFNDSDVMFSQMMIPHHEQAIEMSDIALDPAVGASDAVKKLATRIKAAQGSEITKMKAFLTTWKERLTPDSSKDHSHMMSGMLSADDIKKLSALRGVEFDRAWMTSMIEHHEGAIEMAKDVLKDGKDSAVKTLAKLVTTVQDSEILEMKKLLG
;
A
#
# COMPACT_ATOMS: atom_id res chain seq x y z
N MET A 1 -37.50 -27.84 43.41
CA MET A 1 -36.93 -26.49 43.30
C MET A 1 -35.59 -26.63 42.60
N ALA A 2 -35.52 -26.32 41.30
CA ALA A 2 -34.30 -26.36 40.51
C ALA A 2 -33.80 -24.91 40.38
N LEU A 3 -32.60 -24.65 40.91
CA LEU A 3 -31.91 -23.37 40.72
C LEU A 3 -31.19 -23.42 39.35
N THR A 4 -31.65 -22.63 38.41
CA THR A 4 -30.93 -22.34 37.16
C THR A 4 -29.87 -21.29 37.47
N PHE A 5 -28.59 -21.66 37.37
CA PHE A 5 -27.50 -20.71 37.33
C PHE A 5 -27.45 -20.07 35.93
N ALA A 6 -27.82 -18.81 35.87
CA ALA A 6 -27.53 -17.96 34.68
C ALA A 6 -26.03 -17.71 34.64
N GLY A 7 -25.34 -18.29 33.66
CA GLY A 7 -23.92 -18.00 33.38
C GLY A 7 -23.79 -16.57 32.87
N CYS A 8 -23.21 -15.69 33.65
CA CYS A 8 -22.67 -14.43 33.17
C CYS A 8 -21.51 -14.73 32.24
N GLY A 9 -21.67 -14.50 30.94
CA GLY A 9 -20.57 -14.50 29.96
C GLY A 9 -19.59 -13.38 30.30
N GLY A 10 -18.54 -13.72 31.05
CA GLY A 10 -17.45 -12.78 31.33
C GLY A 10 -16.62 -12.58 30.05
N SER A 11 -16.51 -11.35 29.57
CA SER A 11 -15.53 -10.99 28.56
C SER A 11 -14.13 -11.38 29.04
N SER A 12 -13.34 -11.99 28.17
CA SER A 12 -11.97 -12.38 28.53
C SER A 12 -11.11 -11.13 28.81
N VAL A 13 -10.03 -11.29 29.58
CA VAL A 13 -9.09 -10.17 29.81
C VAL A 13 -8.52 -9.66 28.50
N ALA A 14 -8.39 -10.52 27.49
CA ALA A 14 -7.98 -10.16 26.15
C ALA A 14 -9.01 -9.24 25.47
N ASP A 15 -10.32 -9.57 25.53
CA ASP A 15 -11.38 -8.75 24.93
C ASP A 15 -11.49 -7.37 25.57
N VAL A 16 -11.23 -7.27 26.89
CA VAL A 16 -11.23 -5.98 27.60
C VAL A 16 -10.01 -5.16 27.22
N ALA A 17 -8.85 -5.78 27.06
CA ALA A 17 -7.63 -5.11 26.64
C ALA A 17 -7.75 -4.61 25.18
N GLU A 18 -8.29 -5.41 24.28
CA GLU A 18 -8.52 -5.03 22.87
C GLU A 18 -9.46 -3.85 22.76
N LYS A 19 -10.62 -3.89 23.45
CA LYS A 19 -11.54 -2.75 23.50
C LYS A 19 -10.95 -1.47 24.11
N ALA A 20 -10.05 -1.61 25.08
CA ALA A 20 -9.37 -0.46 25.68
C ALA A 20 -8.36 0.16 24.70
N VAL A 21 -7.67 -0.65 23.91
CA VAL A 21 -6.76 -0.19 22.84
C VAL A 21 -7.55 0.50 21.74
N ASP A 22 -8.66 -0.07 21.28
CA ASP A 22 -9.53 0.54 20.27
C ASP A 22 -10.11 1.88 20.75
N ALA A 23 -10.56 1.96 22.00
CA ALA A 23 -11.04 3.20 22.59
C ALA A 23 -9.93 4.27 22.68
N ALA A 24 -8.68 3.86 22.93
CA ALA A 24 -7.54 4.77 22.94
C ALA A 24 -7.20 5.26 21.52
N LYS A 25 -7.22 4.40 20.52
CA LYS A 25 -7.06 4.77 19.09
C LYS A 25 -8.16 5.73 18.66
N ASP A 26 -9.39 5.46 19.05
CA ASP A 26 -10.54 6.31 18.80
C ASP A 26 -10.39 7.72 19.37
N ALA A 27 -9.85 7.86 20.56
CA ALA A 27 -9.59 9.14 21.17
C ALA A 27 -8.46 9.94 20.48
N ILE A 28 -7.51 9.23 19.84
CA ILE A 28 -6.40 9.83 19.06
C ILE A 28 -6.81 10.11 17.60
N GLY A 29 -7.96 9.57 17.15
CA GLY A 29 -8.52 9.88 15.83
C GLY A 29 -8.07 8.98 14.69
N PHE A 30 -7.54 7.79 14.96
CA PHE A 30 -7.22 6.76 13.95
C PHE A 30 -7.78 5.38 14.35
N ASN A 31 -7.74 4.41 13.45
CA ASN A 31 -8.16 3.03 13.70
C ASN A 31 -7.24 2.01 13.01
N ASP A 32 -7.55 0.73 13.17
CA ASP A 32 -6.74 -0.36 12.61
C ASP A 32 -6.67 -0.33 11.08
N SER A 33 -7.71 0.17 10.39
CA SER A 33 -7.68 0.32 8.93
C SER A 33 -6.65 1.37 8.49
N ASP A 34 -6.49 2.46 9.24
CA ASP A 34 -5.46 3.49 8.97
C ASP A 34 -4.05 2.93 9.17
N VAL A 35 -3.86 2.14 10.26
CA VAL A 35 -2.60 1.47 10.57
C VAL A 35 -2.26 0.46 9.47
N MET A 36 -3.21 -0.41 9.14
CA MET A 36 -3.03 -1.46 8.14
C MET A 36 -2.72 -0.88 6.76
N PHE A 37 -3.47 0.13 6.33
CA PHE A 37 -3.19 0.85 5.08
C PHE A 37 -1.74 1.35 5.04
N SER A 38 -1.30 2.03 6.09
CA SER A 38 0.05 2.59 6.15
C SER A 38 1.12 1.49 6.14
N GLN A 39 0.92 0.41 6.90
CA GLN A 39 1.86 -0.71 6.98
C GLN A 39 1.99 -1.49 5.67
N MET A 40 0.90 -1.66 4.92
CA MET A 40 0.88 -2.43 3.68
C MET A 40 1.29 -1.59 2.47
N MET A 41 0.90 -0.32 2.44
CA MET A 41 1.23 0.58 1.33
C MET A 41 2.73 0.96 1.32
N ILE A 42 3.43 0.94 2.45
CA ILE A 42 4.87 1.18 2.49
C ILE A 42 5.64 0.18 1.63
N PRO A 43 5.59 -1.15 1.87
CA PRO A 43 6.32 -2.12 1.04
C PRO A 43 5.81 -2.14 -0.42
N HIS A 44 4.51 -1.88 -0.64
CA HIS A 44 3.95 -1.74 -1.97
C HIS A 44 4.63 -0.60 -2.73
N HIS A 45 4.74 0.58 -2.15
CA HIS A 45 5.42 1.73 -2.74
C HIS A 45 6.94 1.52 -2.87
N GLU A 46 7.57 0.84 -1.94
CA GLU A 46 8.99 0.48 -2.03
C GLU A 46 9.27 -0.38 -3.27
N GLN A 47 8.37 -1.28 -3.66
CA GLN A 47 8.50 -2.04 -4.90
C GLN A 47 8.33 -1.17 -6.16
N ALA A 48 7.41 -0.22 -6.18
CA ALA A 48 7.30 0.71 -7.31
C ALA A 48 8.57 1.57 -7.48
N ILE A 49 9.22 1.92 -6.37
CA ILE A 49 10.53 2.61 -6.41
C ILE A 49 11.60 1.67 -6.99
N GLU A 50 11.65 0.39 -6.58
CA GLU A 50 12.55 -0.60 -7.16
C GLU A 50 12.34 -0.75 -8.68
N MET A 51 11.10 -0.91 -9.12
CA MET A 51 10.76 -0.96 -10.55
C MET A 51 11.17 0.32 -11.29
N SER A 52 11.01 1.47 -10.65
CA SER A 52 11.43 2.75 -11.21
C SER A 52 12.95 2.87 -11.32
N ASP A 53 13.70 2.35 -10.35
CA ASP A 53 15.16 2.33 -10.37
C ASP A 53 15.68 1.43 -11.51
N ILE A 54 15.03 0.29 -11.76
CA ILE A 54 15.33 -0.56 -12.93
C ILE A 54 15.11 0.24 -14.23
N ALA A 55 14.00 0.96 -14.37
CA ALA A 55 13.70 1.76 -15.56
C ALA A 55 14.69 2.91 -15.80
N LEU A 56 15.28 3.43 -14.73
CA LEU A 56 16.27 4.52 -14.77
C LEU A 56 17.71 4.02 -14.99
N ASP A 57 17.95 2.70 -14.90
CA ASP A 57 19.26 2.13 -15.22
C ASP A 57 19.54 2.29 -16.73
N PRO A 58 20.64 2.98 -17.11
CA PRO A 58 21.02 3.13 -18.52
C PRO A 58 21.17 1.80 -19.26
N ALA A 59 21.55 0.73 -18.58
CA ALA A 59 21.78 -0.59 -19.16
C ALA A 59 20.48 -1.22 -19.70
N VAL A 60 19.31 -0.83 -19.18
CA VAL A 60 17.99 -1.30 -19.61
C VAL A 60 17.57 -0.69 -20.95
N GLY A 61 18.01 0.55 -21.22
CA GLY A 61 17.67 1.25 -22.47
C GLY A 61 16.19 1.61 -22.58
N ALA A 62 15.54 1.92 -21.44
CA ALA A 62 14.15 2.38 -21.42
C ALA A 62 14.00 3.69 -22.22
N SER A 63 12.81 3.88 -22.82
CA SER A 63 12.47 5.12 -23.53
C SER A 63 12.42 6.33 -22.60
N ASP A 64 12.53 7.53 -23.16
CA ASP A 64 12.41 8.78 -22.39
C ASP A 64 11.02 8.93 -21.76
N ALA A 65 9.97 8.37 -22.36
CA ALA A 65 8.62 8.39 -21.79
C ALA A 65 8.57 7.56 -20.50
N VAL A 66 9.09 6.33 -20.52
CA VAL A 66 9.16 5.44 -19.34
C VAL A 66 10.06 6.04 -18.26
N LYS A 67 11.24 6.59 -18.63
CA LYS A 67 12.13 7.25 -17.65
C LYS A 67 11.47 8.45 -16.97
N LYS A 68 10.68 9.25 -17.68
CA LYS A 68 9.93 10.37 -17.12
C LYS A 68 8.85 9.89 -16.14
N LEU A 69 8.10 8.84 -16.49
CA LEU A 69 7.14 8.19 -15.61
C LEU A 69 7.82 7.67 -14.35
N ALA A 70 8.86 6.85 -14.49
CA ALA A 70 9.61 6.27 -13.39
C ALA A 70 10.17 7.34 -12.42
N THR A 71 10.69 8.45 -12.95
CA THR A 71 11.17 9.56 -12.13
C THR A 71 10.06 10.20 -11.29
N ARG A 72 8.88 10.42 -11.88
CA ARG A 72 7.72 10.99 -11.16
C ARG A 72 7.19 10.04 -10.11
N ILE A 73 6.97 8.77 -10.47
CA ILE A 73 6.49 7.72 -9.57
C ILE A 73 7.43 7.59 -8.37
N LYS A 74 8.74 7.46 -8.61
CA LYS A 74 9.74 7.37 -7.55
C LYS A 74 9.68 8.55 -6.58
N ALA A 75 9.60 9.76 -7.08
CA ALA A 75 9.57 10.98 -6.25
C ALA A 75 8.27 11.08 -5.44
N ALA A 76 7.11 10.84 -6.08
CA ALA A 76 5.80 10.88 -5.42
C ALA A 76 5.71 9.82 -4.32
N GLN A 77 5.97 8.57 -4.65
CA GLN A 77 5.81 7.44 -3.73
C GLN A 77 6.84 7.45 -2.59
N GLY A 78 8.07 7.96 -2.83
CA GLY A 78 9.03 8.19 -1.75
C GLY A 78 8.55 9.22 -0.71
N SER A 79 7.88 10.28 -1.16
CA SER A 79 7.24 11.26 -0.28
C SER A 79 6.08 10.65 0.51
N GLU A 80 5.27 9.79 -0.12
CA GLU A 80 4.13 9.11 0.49
C GLU A 80 4.57 8.09 1.55
N ILE A 81 5.62 7.31 1.29
CA ILE A 81 6.26 6.43 2.27
C ILE A 81 6.68 7.24 3.52
N THR A 82 7.30 8.39 3.32
CA THR A 82 7.73 9.26 4.44
C THR A 82 6.53 9.69 5.31
N LYS A 83 5.41 10.05 4.70
CA LYS A 83 4.18 10.41 5.42
C LYS A 83 3.60 9.22 6.19
N MET A 84 3.52 8.05 5.57
CA MET A 84 2.99 6.85 6.22
C MET A 84 3.86 6.41 7.41
N LYS A 85 5.19 6.47 7.26
CA LYS A 85 6.12 6.21 8.38
C LYS A 85 5.93 7.23 9.51
N ALA A 86 5.65 8.50 9.21
CA ALA A 86 5.35 9.53 10.21
C ALA A 86 4.03 9.26 10.94
N PHE A 87 2.97 8.82 10.24
CA PHE A 87 1.71 8.42 10.86
C PHE A 87 1.92 7.30 11.87
N LEU A 88 2.52 6.19 11.43
CA LEU A 88 2.79 5.04 12.31
C LEU A 88 3.66 5.42 13.52
N THR A 89 4.68 6.26 13.32
CA THR A 89 5.52 6.76 14.42
C THR A 89 4.71 7.59 15.42
N THR A 90 3.85 8.49 14.93
CA THR A 90 2.99 9.35 15.78
C THR A 90 2.02 8.51 16.60
N TRP A 91 1.48 7.46 16.03
CA TRP A 91 0.56 6.52 16.69
C TRP A 91 1.27 5.48 17.56
N LYS A 92 2.61 5.43 17.54
CA LYS A 92 3.43 4.41 18.23
C LYS A 92 3.14 3.00 17.74
N GLU A 93 2.74 2.88 16.48
CA GLU A 93 2.50 1.61 15.81
C GLU A 93 3.78 1.11 15.10
N ARG A 94 3.86 -0.22 14.89
CA ARG A 94 4.98 -0.81 14.15
C ARG A 94 4.95 -0.39 12.69
N LEU A 95 6.12 -0.29 12.06
CA LEU A 95 6.24 0.03 10.63
C LEU A 95 5.85 -1.13 9.72
N THR A 96 5.88 -2.36 10.24
CA THR A 96 5.54 -3.59 9.50
C THR A 96 4.31 -4.24 10.09
N PRO A 97 3.44 -4.85 9.27
CA PRO A 97 2.26 -5.57 9.76
C PRO A 97 2.65 -6.77 10.60
N ASP A 98 1.67 -7.34 11.30
CA ASP A 98 1.84 -8.55 12.06
C ASP A 98 1.97 -9.74 11.12
N SER A 99 3.15 -10.37 11.09
CA SER A 99 3.43 -11.54 10.24
C SER A 99 2.63 -12.80 10.60
N SER A 100 1.95 -12.81 11.75
CA SER A 100 1.06 -13.90 12.14
C SER A 100 -0.31 -13.86 11.45
N LYS A 101 -0.66 -12.74 10.81
CA LYS A 101 -1.92 -12.53 10.09
C LYS A 101 -1.70 -12.65 8.59
N ASP A 102 -2.65 -13.25 7.89
CA ASP A 102 -2.64 -13.29 6.43
C ASP A 102 -3.09 -11.94 5.86
N HIS A 103 -2.19 -11.29 5.13
CA HIS A 103 -2.42 -10.02 4.44
C HIS A 103 -2.26 -10.14 2.92
N SER A 104 -2.29 -11.36 2.38
CA SER A 104 -2.02 -11.62 0.96
C SER A 104 -2.94 -10.85 0.00
N HIS A 105 -4.20 -10.65 0.38
CA HIS A 105 -5.16 -9.88 -0.42
C HIS A 105 -4.80 -8.39 -0.55
N MET A 106 -4.04 -7.84 0.40
CA MET A 106 -3.58 -6.44 0.37
C MET A 106 -2.26 -6.26 -0.41
N MET A 107 -1.72 -7.33 -0.97
CA MET A 107 -0.51 -7.33 -1.81
C MET A 107 -0.86 -7.48 -3.29
N SER A 108 -2.12 -7.21 -3.67
CA SER A 108 -2.59 -7.25 -5.06
C SER A 108 -1.73 -6.34 -5.94
N GLY A 109 -1.39 -6.81 -7.13
CA GLY A 109 -0.59 -6.07 -8.09
C GLY A 109 0.92 -6.10 -7.85
N MET A 110 1.42 -6.60 -6.72
CA MET A 110 2.86 -6.74 -6.50
C MET A 110 3.47 -7.86 -7.34
N LEU A 111 4.67 -7.60 -7.84
CA LEU A 111 5.47 -8.58 -8.56
C LEU A 111 6.18 -9.52 -7.58
N SER A 112 6.32 -10.78 -7.98
CA SER A 112 7.22 -11.70 -7.28
C SER A 112 8.69 -11.32 -7.52
N ALA A 113 9.61 -11.81 -6.68
CA ALA A 113 11.04 -11.61 -6.89
C ALA A 113 11.53 -12.16 -8.24
N ASP A 114 10.94 -13.26 -8.72
CA ASP A 114 11.23 -13.83 -10.04
C ASP A 114 10.73 -12.91 -11.17
N ASP A 115 9.60 -12.26 -11.03
CA ASP A 115 9.08 -11.35 -12.06
C ASP A 115 9.87 -10.04 -12.08
N ILE A 116 10.30 -9.51 -10.94
CA ILE A 116 11.27 -8.39 -10.88
C ILE A 116 12.56 -8.77 -11.61
N LYS A 117 13.08 -9.98 -11.39
CA LYS A 117 14.28 -10.47 -12.07
C LYS A 117 14.06 -10.60 -13.58
N LYS A 118 12.93 -11.13 -14.02
CA LYS A 118 12.57 -11.19 -15.44
C LYS A 118 12.48 -9.80 -16.05
N LEU A 119 11.80 -8.87 -15.39
CA LEU A 119 11.67 -7.48 -15.81
C LEU A 119 13.06 -6.83 -15.99
N SER A 120 13.96 -6.97 -15.02
CA SER A 120 15.30 -6.41 -15.08
C SER A 120 16.20 -6.99 -16.18
N ALA A 121 15.84 -8.17 -16.72
CA ALA A 121 16.55 -8.79 -17.82
C ALA A 121 16.12 -8.29 -19.22
N LEU A 122 14.95 -7.65 -19.33
CA LEU A 122 14.44 -7.07 -20.58
C LEU A 122 15.18 -5.79 -20.96
N ARG A 123 15.09 -5.39 -22.24
CA ARG A 123 15.75 -4.21 -22.79
C ARG A 123 14.86 -3.47 -23.78
N GLY A 124 15.04 -2.15 -23.88
CA GLY A 124 14.40 -1.31 -24.88
C GLY A 124 12.88 -1.43 -24.88
N VAL A 125 12.28 -1.60 -26.05
CA VAL A 125 10.82 -1.64 -26.23
C VAL A 125 10.15 -2.78 -25.46
N GLU A 126 10.81 -3.95 -25.38
CA GLU A 126 10.26 -5.10 -24.62
C GLU A 126 10.22 -4.78 -23.11
N PHE A 127 11.26 -4.13 -22.61
CA PHE A 127 11.26 -3.63 -21.22
C PHE A 127 10.15 -2.61 -21.01
N ASP A 128 10.03 -1.59 -21.87
CA ASP A 128 9.03 -0.53 -21.74
C ASP A 128 7.62 -1.11 -21.63
N ARG A 129 7.27 -2.05 -22.52
CA ARG A 129 5.95 -2.69 -22.49
C ARG A 129 5.71 -3.49 -21.21
N ALA A 130 6.67 -4.32 -20.81
CA ALA A 130 6.57 -5.14 -19.61
C ALA A 130 6.49 -4.26 -18.36
N TRP A 131 7.34 -3.23 -18.25
CA TRP A 131 7.35 -2.29 -17.14
C TRP A 131 6.02 -1.55 -16.99
N MET A 132 5.48 -1.00 -18.09
CA MET A 132 4.20 -0.29 -18.04
C MET A 132 3.05 -1.23 -17.68
N THR A 133 3.02 -2.44 -18.23
CA THR A 133 1.97 -3.43 -17.90
C THR A 133 2.01 -3.78 -16.41
N SER A 134 3.18 -4.12 -15.89
CA SER A 134 3.36 -4.45 -14.48
C SER A 134 3.06 -3.27 -13.55
N MET A 135 3.45 -2.04 -13.94
CA MET A 135 3.18 -0.85 -13.14
C MET A 135 1.68 -0.49 -13.13
N ILE A 136 0.94 -0.77 -14.20
CA ILE A 136 -0.52 -0.62 -14.23
C ILE A 136 -1.16 -1.56 -13.20
N GLU A 137 -0.82 -2.85 -13.21
CA GLU A 137 -1.36 -3.84 -12.28
C GLU A 137 -1.00 -3.48 -10.83
N HIS A 138 0.23 -3.02 -10.61
CA HIS A 138 0.70 -2.55 -9.33
C HIS A 138 -0.10 -1.34 -8.82
N HIS A 139 -0.35 -0.34 -9.66
CA HIS A 139 -1.17 0.82 -9.33
C HIS A 139 -2.64 0.45 -9.05
N GLU A 140 -3.21 -0.46 -9.83
CA GLU A 140 -4.57 -0.96 -9.58
C GLU A 140 -4.68 -1.57 -8.18
N GLY A 141 -3.68 -2.34 -7.71
CA GLY A 141 -3.64 -2.87 -6.34
C GLY A 141 -3.54 -1.78 -5.26
N ALA A 142 -2.72 -0.75 -5.47
CA ALA A 142 -2.63 0.38 -4.54
C ALA A 142 -3.96 1.15 -4.44
N ILE A 143 -4.67 1.33 -5.57
CA ILE A 143 -5.98 1.98 -5.61
C ILE A 143 -7.02 1.17 -4.84
N GLU A 144 -6.99 -0.16 -4.88
CA GLU A 144 -7.86 -1.01 -4.06
C GLU A 144 -7.62 -0.77 -2.57
N MET A 145 -6.38 -0.84 -2.10
CA MET A 145 -6.03 -0.54 -0.70
C MET A 145 -6.46 0.88 -0.29
N ALA A 146 -6.29 1.86 -1.19
CA ALA A 146 -6.71 3.24 -0.93
C ALA A 146 -8.24 3.36 -0.80
N LYS A 147 -9.02 2.64 -1.60
CA LYS A 147 -10.49 2.60 -1.50
C LYS A 147 -10.95 1.99 -0.18
N ASP A 148 -10.29 0.93 0.28
CA ASP A 148 -10.63 0.28 1.55
C ASP A 148 -10.44 1.24 2.73
N VAL A 149 -9.30 1.92 2.83
CA VAL A 149 -9.09 2.89 3.91
C VAL A 149 -9.97 4.14 3.77
N LEU A 150 -10.35 4.55 2.57
CA LEU A 150 -11.32 5.63 2.38
C LEU A 150 -12.69 5.29 2.97
N LYS A 151 -13.09 4.03 2.89
CA LYS A 151 -14.34 3.51 3.45
C LYS A 151 -14.22 3.31 4.95
N ASP A 152 -13.22 2.58 5.40
CA ASP A 152 -13.16 1.99 6.75
C ASP A 152 -12.19 2.73 7.70
N GLY A 153 -11.26 3.55 7.18
CA GLY A 153 -10.34 4.37 7.96
C GLY A 153 -11.03 5.53 8.68
N LYS A 154 -10.35 6.11 9.65
CA LYS A 154 -10.85 7.19 10.50
C LYS A 154 -10.02 8.47 10.38
N ASP A 155 -8.69 8.34 10.26
CA ASP A 155 -7.78 9.48 10.22
C ASP A 155 -7.95 10.30 8.93
N SER A 156 -8.16 11.60 9.09
CA SER A 156 -8.43 12.51 7.96
C SER A 156 -7.20 12.73 7.08
N ALA A 157 -5.98 12.66 7.64
CA ALA A 157 -4.75 12.82 6.90
C ALA A 157 -4.45 11.57 6.07
N VAL A 158 -4.72 10.37 6.61
CA VAL A 158 -4.66 9.10 5.86
C VAL A 158 -5.66 9.11 4.72
N LYS A 159 -6.91 9.49 4.97
CA LYS A 159 -7.93 9.61 3.90
C LYS A 159 -7.54 10.64 2.83
N THR A 160 -6.88 11.72 3.22
CA THR A 160 -6.37 12.70 2.26
C THR A 160 -5.25 12.10 1.41
N LEU A 161 -4.32 11.36 2.01
CA LEU A 161 -3.27 10.64 1.29
C LEU A 161 -3.86 9.58 0.35
N ALA A 162 -4.81 8.76 0.80
CA ALA A 162 -5.47 7.74 0.00
C ALA A 162 -6.19 8.32 -1.23
N LYS A 163 -6.87 9.46 -1.09
CA LYS A 163 -7.47 10.19 -2.24
C LYS A 163 -6.41 10.65 -3.23
N LEU A 164 -5.28 11.17 -2.73
CA LEU A 164 -4.16 11.61 -3.58
C LEU A 164 -3.58 10.42 -4.35
N VAL A 165 -3.29 9.30 -3.67
CA VAL A 165 -2.82 8.05 -4.29
C VAL A 165 -3.76 7.62 -5.42
N THR A 166 -5.07 7.53 -5.14
CA THR A 166 -6.06 7.14 -6.16
C THR A 166 -6.01 8.09 -7.36
N THR A 167 -6.04 9.40 -7.14
CA THR A 167 -6.10 10.38 -8.23
C THR A 167 -4.83 10.37 -9.09
N VAL A 168 -3.67 10.32 -8.47
CA VAL A 168 -2.38 10.34 -9.18
C VAL A 168 -2.17 9.05 -9.94
N GLN A 169 -2.40 7.90 -9.30
CA GLN A 169 -2.16 6.61 -9.93
C GLN A 169 -3.18 6.28 -11.03
N ASP A 170 -4.45 6.70 -10.92
CA ASP A 170 -5.41 6.64 -12.02
C ASP A 170 -4.91 7.42 -13.26
N SER A 171 -4.33 8.61 -13.05
CA SER A 171 -3.76 9.42 -14.15
C SER A 171 -2.54 8.73 -14.78
N GLU A 172 -1.66 8.13 -13.97
CA GLU A 172 -0.49 7.40 -14.45
C GLU A 172 -0.88 6.12 -15.21
N ILE A 173 -1.90 5.40 -14.76
CA ILE A 173 -2.49 4.25 -15.48
C ILE A 173 -2.99 4.69 -16.87
N LEU A 174 -3.72 5.79 -16.95
CA LEU A 174 -4.22 6.31 -18.23
C LEU A 174 -3.07 6.71 -19.17
N GLU A 175 -2.01 7.33 -18.64
CA GLU A 175 -0.81 7.68 -19.42
C GLU A 175 -0.11 6.42 -19.95
N MET A 176 0.10 5.41 -19.10
CA MET A 176 0.73 4.14 -19.49
C MET A 176 -0.11 3.38 -20.52
N LYS A 177 -1.43 3.29 -20.33
CA LYS A 177 -2.34 2.66 -21.32
C LYS A 177 -2.28 3.36 -22.67
N LYS A 178 -2.18 4.68 -22.70
CA LYS A 178 -2.01 5.45 -23.95
C LYS A 178 -0.67 5.20 -24.63
N LEU A 179 0.40 4.98 -23.87
CA LEU A 179 1.73 4.67 -24.42
C LEU A 179 1.84 3.24 -24.95
N LEU A 180 1.06 2.33 -24.41
CA LEU A 180 0.99 0.93 -24.85
C LEU A 180 0.21 0.75 -26.16
N GLY A 181 -0.71 1.65 -26.51
CA GLY A 181 -1.51 1.69 -27.75
C GLY A 181 -2.87 1.10 -27.57
#